data_333d66f70509b0267f3c8521973edd4b
#
_entry.id   333d66f70509b0267f3c8521973edd4b
#
_cell.length_a   1.000
_cell.length_b   1.000
_cell.length_c   1.000
_cell.angle_alpha   90.00
_cell.angle_beta   90.00
_cell.angle_gamma   90.00
#
_symmetry.space_group_name_H-M   'P 1'
#
loop_
_entity.id
_entity.type
_entity.pdbx_description
1 polymer ?
#
loop_
_entity_poly.entity_id
_entity_poly.type
_entity_poly.pdbx_seq_one_letter_code
_entity_poly.pdbx_strand_id
1 'polypeptide(L)'
;MSKYTIIAREGYAKSAHFETVHGTVETPVFMNVGTVAAIKGAVSTDDLHDLKTQIELSNTYHLHVRPGDKLIKELGGLHKFMVWDKPILTDSGGFQVFSLSSLRKIKEEGVTFNSHVDGRKIFMGPEESMRIQSNLASTIAMAFDECAPALADKRYVNDSVLRTTRWLKRCKTEMDRLNSLEDTINKEQILFGINQGAIYKDIRIEHAKAISDLDLKGYAIGGLAVGESHEQMYETIEAVIDYLPKDKPTYLMGVGTPANILEGVERGIDFFDCVYPSRNGRHGHVYTNHGKLNLFNAQYEKDMAPIDETCSCKVCKTYSRAYIRHLLKAKEMLGMRLCVMHNLYFYNTMMEEIRDAIRGGYFKAYKEDKLKKVNGET
;
A
#
# COMPACT_ATOMS: atom_id res chain seq x y z
N MET A 1 -14.94 -7.10 -16.23
CA MET A 1 -14.91 -5.62 -15.99
C MET A 1 -14.88 -5.36 -14.50
N SER A 2 -13.97 -4.52 -14.03
CA SER A 2 -13.89 -4.16 -12.62
C SER A 2 -15.11 -3.35 -12.18
N LYS A 3 -15.65 -3.67 -10.99
CA LYS A 3 -16.82 -3.00 -10.41
C LYS A 3 -16.57 -2.73 -8.94
N TYR A 4 -16.89 -1.51 -8.49
CA TYR A 4 -16.86 -1.13 -7.08
C TYR A 4 -18.28 -0.98 -6.57
N THR A 5 -18.66 -1.77 -5.57
CA THR A 5 -20.03 -1.81 -5.04
C THR A 5 -19.98 -1.56 -3.53
N ILE A 6 -20.56 -0.46 -3.09
CA ILE A 6 -20.64 -0.12 -1.66
C ILE A 6 -21.74 -0.95 -1.02
N ILE A 7 -21.40 -1.65 0.07
CA ILE A 7 -22.29 -2.53 0.83
C ILE A 7 -22.90 -1.81 2.02
N ALA A 8 -22.09 -1.03 2.74
CA ALA A 8 -22.55 -0.26 3.91
C ALA A 8 -21.73 1.03 4.08
N ARG A 9 -22.30 2.00 4.79
CA ARG A 9 -21.66 3.27 5.14
C ARG A 9 -21.97 3.66 6.59
N GLU A 10 -20.97 4.30 7.23
CA GLU A 10 -21.14 5.04 8.47
C GLU A 10 -20.36 6.36 8.33
N GLY A 11 -21.05 7.46 8.06
CA GLY A 11 -20.41 8.72 7.66
C GLY A 11 -19.65 8.57 6.33
N TYR A 12 -18.38 8.92 6.32
CA TYR A 12 -17.49 8.69 5.17
C TYR A 12 -16.94 7.27 5.12
N ALA A 13 -16.87 6.56 6.26
CA ALA A 13 -16.42 5.18 6.27
C ALA A 13 -17.37 4.29 5.46
N LYS A 14 -16.80 3.42 4.62
CA LYS A 14 -17.59 2.54 3.76
C LYS A 14 -16.99 1.14 3.69
N SER A 15 -17.86 0.13 3.72
CA SER A 15 -17.52 -1.24 3.37
C SER A 15 -17.99 -1.51 1.95
N ALA A 16 -17.12 -2.03 1.09
CA ALA A 16 -17.43 -2.26 -0.31
C ALA A 16 -16.73 -3.50 -0.86
N HIS A 17 -17.21 -3.97 -2.03
CA HIS A 17 -16.57 -5.00 -2.84
C HIS A 17 -15.97 -4.36 -4.09
N PHE A 18 -14.71 -4.62 -4.34
CA PHE A 18 -14.03 -4.25 -5.57
C PHE A 18 -13.71 -5.50 -6.38
N GLU A 19 -14.53 -5.76 -7.38
CA GLU A 19 -14.38 -6.91 -8.28
C GLU A 19 -13.25 -6.65 -9.28
N THR A 20 -12.36 -7.63 -9.45
CA THR A 20 -11.24 -7.57 -10.38
C THR A 20 -11.11 -8.89 -11.14
N VAL A 21 -10.28 -8.93 -12.18
CA VAL A 21 -9.98 -10.16 -12.94
C VAL A 21 -9.34 -11.26 -12.08
N HIS A 22 -8.69 -10.91 -10.97
CA HIS A 22 -8.04 -11.84 -10.05
C HIS A 22 -8.81 -12.05 -8.73
N GLY A 23 -10.10 -11.75 -8.72
CA GLY A 23 -10.97 -11.91 -7.56
C GLY A 23 -11.46 -10.60 -6.96
N THR A 24 -12.26 -10.71 -5.92
CA THR A 24 -12.88 -9.58 -5.21
C THR A 24 -12.04 -9.16 -4.02
N VAL A 25 -11.83 -7.85 -3.88
CA VAL A 25 -11.22 -7.22 -2.70
C VAL A 25 -12.33 -6.60 -1.86
N GLU A 26 -12.46 -7.02 -0.61
CA GLU A 26 -13.34 -6.37 0.36
C GLU A 26 -12.60 -5.17 0.99
N THR A 27 -13.18 -3.98 0.85
CA THR A 27 -12.61 -2.75 1.41
C THR A 27 -13.37 -2.29 2.65
N PRO A 28 -12.73 -1.58 3.60
CA PRO A 28 -11.33 -1.18 3.61
C PRO A 28 -10.36 -2.36 3.69
N VAL A 29 -9.18 -2.20 3.09
CA VAL A 29 -8.17 -3.26 3.00
C VAL A 29 -6.76 -2.71 3.24
N PHE A 30 -5.91 -3.53 3.85
CA PHE A 30 -4.47 -3.29 3.96
C PHE A 30 -3.74 -4.19 2.95
N MET A 31 -2.95 -3.59 2.06
CA MET A 31 -2.12 -4.29 1.09
C MET A 31 -0.78 -4.67 1.71
N ASN A 32 -0.49 -5.95 1.77
CA ASN A 32 0.79 -6.42 2.30
C ASN A 32 1.90 -6.16 1.28
N VAL A 33 2.98 -5.46 1.70
CA VAL A 33 4.01 -4.98 0.77
C VAL A 33 5.07 -6.05 0.51
N GLY A 34 5.07 -6.60 -0.69
CA GLY A 34 6.07 -7.50 -1.23
C GLY A 34 6.99 -6.83 -2.23
N THR A 35 7.98 -6.08 -1.77
CA THR A 35 8.85 -5.19 -2.56
C THR A 35 9.40 -5.82 -3.85
N VAL A 36 9.79 -7.09 -3.80
CA VAL A 36 10.42 -7.83 -4.91
C VAL A 36 9.72 -9.17 -5.15
N ALA A 37 8.41 -9.13 -5.31
CA ALA A 37 7.55 -10.33 -5.40
C ALA A 37 7.65 -11.23 -4.14
N ALA A 38 7.97 -10.64 -2.99
CA ALA A 38 8.05 -11.32 -1.71
C ALA A 38 8.03 -10.33 -0.56
N ILE A 39 7.38 -10.69 0.54
CA ILE A 39 7.39 -9.86 1.76
C ILE A 39 8.69 -10.08 2.53
N LYS A 40 9.40 -8.99 2.82
CA LYS A 40 10.63 -9.05 3.62
C LYS A 40 10.34 -9.62 5.02
N GLY A 41 11.00 -10.72 5.36
CA GLY A 41 10.76 -11.48 6.60
C GLY A 41 10.46 -12.94 6.31
N ALA A 42 10.79 -13.42 5.10
CA ALA A 42 10.65 -14.81 4.69
C ALA A 42 9.21 -15.36 4.77
N VAL A 43 8.24 -14.52 4.40
CA VAL A 43 6.82 -14.90 4.29
C VAL A 43 6.58 -15.44 2.90
N SER A 44 6.09 -16.68 2.81
CA SER A 44 5.76 -17.35 1.56
C SER A 44 4.35 -16.98 1.07
N THR A 45 4.02 -17.37 -0.14
CA THR A 45 2.67 -17.21 -0.70
C THR A 45 1.64 -18.02 0.10
N ASP A 46 1.98 -19.23 0.54
CA ASP A 46 1.12 -20.04 1.43
C ASP A 46 0.85 -19.32 2.76
N ASP A 47 1.89 -18.69 3.34
CA ASP A 47 1.70 -17.88 4.53
C ASP A 47 0.71 -16.73 4.28
N LEU A 48 0.74 -16.08 3.10
CA LEU A 48 -0.18 -14.97 2.78
C LEU A 48 -1.66 -15.42 2.79
N HIS A 49 -1.96 -16.66 2.38
CA HIS A 49 -3.30 -17.23 2.51
C HIS A 49 -3.69 -17.38 3.98
N ASP A 50 -2.82 -17.97 4.81
CA ASP A 50 -3.03 -18.12 6.26
C ASP A 50 -3.19 -16.77 6.98
N LEU A 51 -2.54 -15.72 6.47
CA LEU A 51 -2.59 -14.35 6.97
C LEU A 51 -3.81 -13.56 6.49
N LYS A 52 -4.73 -14.20 5.76
CA LYS A 52 -5.95 -13.58 5.21
C LYS A 52 -5.66 -12.40 4.26
N THR A 53 -4.53 -12.42 3.58
CA THR A 53 -4.16 -11.39 2.60
C THR A 53 -5.14 -11.42 1.43
N GLN A 54 -5.74 -10.29 1.11
CA GLN A 54 -6.65 -10.15 -0.03
C GLN A 54 -5.97 -9.59 -1.27
N ILE A 55 -4.99 -8.72 -1.07
CA ILE A 55 -4.25 -8.05 -2.13
C ILE A 55 -2.81 -7.80 -1.67
N GLU A 56 -1.86 -8.04 -2.55
CA GLU A 56 -0.44 -7.77 -2.34
C GLU A 56 -0.01 -6.54 -3.12
N LEU A 57 0.97 -5.77 -2.60
CA LEU A 57 1.59 -4.67 -3.31
C LEU A 57 3.03 -5.02 -3.67
N SER A 58 3.36 -4.99 -4.97
CA SER A 58 4.73 -5.16 -5.50
C SER A 58 5.29 -3.86 -6.07
N ASN A 59 6.61 -3.65 -5.92
CA ASN A 59 7.24 -2.40 -6.36
C ASN A 59 7.80 -2.49 -7.79
N THR A 60 7.25 -1.69 -8.67
CA THR A 60 7.59 -1.60 -10.11
C THR A 60 9.07 -1.34 -10.34
N TYR A 61 9.64 -0.32 -9.70
CA TYR A 61 11.05 0.01 -9.86
C TYR A 61 11.99 -1.14 -9.47
N HIS A 62 11.76 -1.75 -8.31
CA HIS A 62 12.61 -2.84 -7.82
C HIS A 62 12.56 -4.05 -8.75
N LEU A 63 11.38 -4.42 -9.23
CA LEU A 63 11.18 -5.55 -10.14
C LEU A 63 11.70 -5.27 -11.56
N HIS A 64 11.63 -4.02 -12.02
CA HIS A 64 12.25 -3.61 -13.28
C HIS A 64 13.78 -3.72 -13.23
N VAL A 65 14.40 -3.31 -12.10
CA VAL A 65 15.86 -3.39 -11.95
C VAL A 65 16.31 -4.83 -11.76
N ARG A 66 15.57 -5.63 -10.98
CA ARG A 66 15.88 -7.03 -10.69
C ARG A 66 14.63 -7.81 -10.32
N PRO A 67 14.26 -8.89 -11.02
CA PRO A 67 15.04 -9.59 -12.06
C PRO A 67 14.92 -8.96 -13.45
N GLY A 68 14.00 -8.00 -13.63
CA GLY A 68 13.64 -7.37 -14.90
C GLY A 68 12.21 -7.72 -15.31
N ASP A 69 11.43 -6.70 -15.67
CA ASP A 69 10.01 -6.85 -16.04
C ASP A 69 9.82 -7.73 -17.31
N LYS A 70 10.76 -7.69 -18.25
CA LYS A 70 10.72 -8.53 -19.45
C LYS A 70 10.81 -10.01 -19.12
N LEU A 71 11.74 -10.38 -18.20
CA LEU A 71 11.85 -11.76 -17.73
C LEU A 71 10.57 -12.21 -17.04
N ILE A 72 9.98 -11.34 -16.19
CA ILE A 72 8.72 -11.66 -15.53
C ILE A 72 7.59 -11.85 -16.55
N LYS A 73 7.54 -11.04 -17.62
CA LYS A 73 6.59 -11.23 -18.73
C LYS A 73 6.79 -12.61 -19.40
N GLU A 74 8.02 -12.99 -19.74
CA GLU A 74 8.35 -14.29 -20.34
C GLU A 74 7.90 -15.47 -19.46
N LEU A 75 7.95 -15.28 -18.12
CA LEU A 75 7.51 -16.27 -17.14
C LEU A 75 5.99 -16.23 -16.84
N GLY A 76 5.24 -15.37 -17.53
CA GLY A 76 3.78 -15.29 -17.47
C GLY A 76 3.22 -14.32 -16.43
N GLY A 77 4.01 -13.31 -16.02
CA GLY A 77 3.61 -12.25 -15.10
C GLY A 77 3.81 -12.60 -13.63
N LEU A 78 3.60 -11.61 -12.75
CA LEU A 78 3.84 -11.76 -11.30
C LEU A 78 3.03 -12.88 -10.66
N HIS A 79 1.76 -13.04 -11.03
CA HIS A 79 0.89 -14.06 -10.47
C HIS A 79 1.48 -15.47 -10.63
N LYS A 80 1.98 -15.79 -11.83
CA LYS A 80 2.67 -17.07 -12.07
C LYS A 80 4.05 -17.12 -11.41
N PHE A 81 4.81 -16.02 -11.48
CA PHE A 81 6.16 -15.96 -10.97
C PHE A 81 6.24 -16.18 -9.46
N MET A 82 5.30 -15.61 -8.68
CA MET A 82 5.27 -15.75 -7.23
C MET A 82 4.23 -16.75 -6.73
N VAL A 83 3.51 -17.42 -7.63
CA VAL A 83 2.45 -18.39 -7.32
C VAL A 83 1.35 -17.76 -6.43
N TRP A 84 0.88 -16.59 -6.83
CA TRP A 84 -0.17 -15.85 -6.13
C TRP A 84 -1.42 -15.71 -7.00
N ASP A 85 -2.58 -16.09 -6.47
CA ASP A 85 -3.85 -16.19 -7.19
C ASP A 85 -4.82 -15.04 -6.95
N LYS A 86 -4.47 -14.10 -6.04
CA LYS A 86 -5.32 -12.96 -5.70
C LYS A 86 -4.76 -11.66 -6.30
N PRO A 87 -5.50 -10.53 -6.19
CA PRO A 87 -5.07 -9.27 -6.76
C PRO A 87 -3.67 -8.81 -6.31
N ILE A 88 -2.96 -8.18 -7.25
CA ILE A 88 -1.67 -7.49 -7.02
C ILE A 88 -1.83 -6.04 -7.48
N LEU A 89 -1.43 -5.09 -6.64
CA LEU A 89 -1.21 -3.71 -7.04
C LEU A 89 0.28 -3.48 -7.26
N THR A 90 0.65 -2.85 -8.38
CA THR A 90 2.01 -2.34 -8.58
C THR A 90 2.04 -0.83 -8.42
N ASP A 91 3.00 -0.32 -7.64
CA ASP A 91 3.23 1.12 -7.55
C ASP A 91 3.74 1.69 -8.89
N SER A 92 3.78 3.03 -8.99
CA SER A 92 4.24 3.69 -10.23
C SER A 92 5.75 3.58 -10.48
N GLY A 93 6.54 3.23 -9.46
CA GLY A 93 7.99 3.38 -9.43
C GLY A 93 8.46 4.83 -9.18
N GLY A 94 7.57 5.82 -9.25
CA GLY A 94 7.87 7.23 -9.09
C GLY A 94 8.50 7.56 -7.74
N PHE A 95 7.89 7.13 -6.63
CA PHE A 95 8.40 7.42 -5.30
C PHE A 95 9.85 6.92 -5.10
N GLN A 96 10.20 5.73 -5.58
CA GLN A 96 11.56 5.18 -5.47
C GLN A 96 12.54 6.01 -6.29
N VAL A 97 12.15 6.49 -7.45
CA VAL A 97 12.94 7.42 -8.27
C VAL A 97 13.21 8.72 -7.50
N PHE A 98 12.20 9.24 -6.79
CA PHE A 98 12.32 10.47 -6.01
C PHE A 98 13.05 10.28 -4.68
N SER A 99 12.94 9.14 -4.01
CA SER A 99 13.53 8.89 -2.70
C SER A 99 14.94 8.31 -2.73
N LEU A 100 15.29 7.50 -3.75
CA LEU A 100 16.56 6.77 -3.81
C LEU A 100 17.65 7.46 -4.64
N SER A 101 17.31 8.47 -5.43
CA SER A 101 18.27 9.15 -6.30
C SER A 101 18.48 10.61 -5.90
N SER A 102 19.69 10.92 -5.40
CA SER A 102 20.12 12.31 -5.15
C SER A 102 20.42 13.08 -6.45
N LEU A 103 20.72 12.38 -7.54
CA LEU A 103 21.03 12.91 -8.86
C LEU A 103 19.94 12.49 -9.85
N ARG A 104 18.85 13.24 -9.92
CA ARG A 104 17.77 13.04 -10.88
C ARG A 104 17.57 14.28 -11.76
N LYS A 105 17.20 14.06 -13.01
CA LYS A 105 16.77 15.13 -13.92
C LYS A 105 15.31 14.88 -14.30
N ILE A 106 14.44 15.75 -13.82
CA ILE A 106 13.01 15.73 -14.11
C ILE A 106 12.79 16.61 -15.36
N LYS A 107 12.09 16.07 -16.34
CA LYS A 107 11.64 16.76 -17.55
C LYS A 107 10.19 16.41 -17.83
N GLU A 108 9.60 17.05 -18.84
CA GLU A 108 8.24 16.72 -19.26
C GLU A 108 8.10 15.27 -19.79
N GLU A 109 9.13 14.75 -20.42
CA GLU A 109 9.16 13.39 -20.95
C GLU A 109 9.17 12.34 -19.84
N GLY A 110 9.84 12.61 -18.71
CA GLY A 110 10.03 11.70 -17.59
C GLY A 110 11.26 12.05 -16.77
N VAL A 111 11.78 11.08 -16.03
CA VAL A 111 12.88 11.24 -15.09
C VAL A 111 14.06 10.33 -15.48
N THR A 112 15.25 10.92 -15.52
CA THR A 112 16.50 10.17 -15.70
C THR A 112 17.26 10.13 -14.37
N PHE A 113 17.68 8.95 -13.95
CA PHE A 113 18.37 8.71 -12.68
C PHE A 113 19.30 7.50 -12.77
N ASN A 114 20.09 7.27 -11.73
CA ASN A 114 20.98 6.11 -11.67
C ASN A 114 20.40 5.02 -10.76
N SER A 115 20.48 3.77 -11.21
CA SER A 115 20.11 2.59 -10.42
C SER A 115 20.94 2.51 -9.14
N HIS A 116 20.27 2.27 -8.01
CA HIS A 116 20.92 2.05 -6.73
C HIS A 116 21.63 0.69 -6.60
N VAL A 117 21.39 -0.22 -7.55
CA VAL A 117 21.94 -1.59 -7.55
C VAL A 117 23.28 -1.66 -8.27
N ASP A 118 23.38 -1.06 -9.45
CA ASP A 118 24.51 -1.18 -10.36
C ASP A 118 24.99 0.16 -10.95
N GLY A 119 24.37 1.27 -10.55
CA GLY A 119 24.73 2.61 -11.02
C GLY A 119 24.35 2.93 -12.47
N ARG A 120 23.77 1.99 -13.22
CA ARG A 120 23.36 2.24 -14.60
C ARG A 120 22.32 3.33 -14.70
N LYS A 121 22.38 4.09 -15.80
CA LYS A 121 21.41 5.14 -16.08
C LYS A 121 20.09 4.54 -16.53
N ILE A 122 19.00 4.97 -15.88
CA ILE A 122 17.63 4.54 -16.18
C ILE A 122 16.82 5.79 -16.54
N PHE A 123 15.99 5.67 -17.57
CA PHE A 123 14.92 6.61 -17.87
C PHE A 123 13.58 5.97 -17.51
N MET A 124 12.73 6.71 -16.84
CA MET A 124 11.36 6.29 -16.52
C MET A 124 10.42 7.47 -16.72
N GLY A 125 9.43 7.28 -17.53
CA GLY A 125 8.32 8.20 -17.77
C GLY A 125 6.98 7.48 -17.71
N PRO A 126 5.88 8.16 -18.02
CA PRO A 126 4.56 7.55 -18.02
C PRO A 126 4.46 6.26 -18.85
N GLU A 127 4.94 6.29 -20.09
CA GLU A 127 4.85 5.14 -21.00
C GLU A 127 5.76 3.98 -20.54
N GLU A 128 6.96 4.29 -20.02
CA GLU A 128 7.86 3.28 -19.46
C GLU A 128 7.26 2.61 -18.24
N SER A 129 6.70 3.39 -17.31
CA SER A 129 6.06 2.87 -16.12
C SER A 129 4.88 1.96 -16.48
N MET A 130 4.00 2.39 -17.40
CA MET A 130 2.87 1.57 -17.84
C MET A 130 3.33 0.28 -18.52
N ARG A 131 4.34 0.35 -19.38
CA ARG A 131 4.90 -0.84 -20.05
C ARG A 131 5.50 -1.83 -19.06
N ILE A 132 6.24 -1.34 -18.07
CA ILE A 132 6.81 -2.19 -17.01
C ILE A 132 5.68 -2.87 -16.23
N GLN A 133 4.66 -2.12 -15.77
CA GLN A 133 3.55 -2.68 -15.01
C GLN A 133 2.70 -3.65 -15.86
N SER A 134 2.53 -3.39 -17.15
CA SER A 134 1.90 -4.33 -18.09
C SER A 134 2.70 -5.64 -18.24
N ASN A 135 4.04 -5.57 -18.30
CA ASN A 135 4.90 -6.75 -18.31
C ASN A 135 4.83 -7.54 -16.99
N LEU A 136 4.69 -6.85 -15.85
CA LEU A 136 4.46 -7.46 -14.54
C LEU A 136 3.07 -8.09 -14.44
N ALA A 137 2.12 -7.66 -15.27
CA ALA A 137 0.74 -8.15 -15.34
C ALA A 137 -0.04 -8.02 -14.02
N SER A 138 0.20 -6.95 -13.26
CA SER A 138 -0.54 -6.69 -12.02
C SER A 138 -2.03 -6.48 -12.30
N THR A 139 -2.85 -6.60 -11.26
CA THR A 139 -4.29 -6.33 -11.33
C THR A 139 -4.56 -4.83 -11.42
N ILE A 140 -3.87 -4.06 -10.57
CA ILE A 140 -3.98 -2.61 -10.46
C ILE A 140 -2.59 -2.01 -10.70
N ALA A 141 -2.51 -1.04 -11.60
CA ALA A 141 -1.31 -0.25 -11.86
C ALA A 141 -1.53 1.19 -11.39
N MET A 142 -0.50 1.76 -10.74
CA MET A 142 -0.52 3.18 -10.35
C MET A 142 0.04 4.05 -11.47
N ALA A 143 -0.59 5.19 -11.71
CA ALA A 143 -0.07 6.17 -12.67
C ALA A 143 1.29 6.71 -12.23
N PHE A 144 2.18 6.98 -13.20
CA PHE A 144 3.45 7.62 -12.90
C PHE A 144 3.25 9.08 -12.50
N ASP A 145 3.81 9.47 -11.36
CA ASP A 145 3.59 10.75 -10.71
C ASP A 145 4.88 11.39 -10.21
N GLU A 146 4.82 12.67 -9.91
CA GLU A 146 5.90 13.38 -9.22
C GLU A 146 5.50 13.67 -7.78
N CYS A 147 6.15 12.98 -6.84
CA CYS A 147 5.97 13.21 -5.41
C CYS A 147 6.89 14.36 -4.96
N ALA A 148 6.35 15.58 -4.85
CA ALA A 148 7.07 16.72 -4.32
C ALA A 148 7.30 16.57 -2.80
N PRO A 149 8.45 17.03 -2.24
CA PRO A 149 8.67 17.07 -0.79
C PRO A 149 7.56 17.87 -0.08
N ALA A 150 7.19 17.45 1.15
CA ALA A 150 6.10 18.08 1.90
C ALA A 150 6.28 19.59 2.12
N LEU A 151 7.53 20.04 2.32
CA LEU A 151 7.88 21.44 2.57
C LEU A 151 8.45 22.15 1.32
N ALA A 152 8.20 21.62 0.12
CA ALA A 152 8.63 22.27 -1.13
C ALA A 152 7.88 23.58 -1.34
N ASP A 153 8.52 24.50 -2.06
CA ASP A 153 7.90 25.77 -2.44
C ASP A 153 6.60 25.58 -3.22
N LYS A 154 5.59 26.42 -2.94
CA LYS A 154 4.25 26.30 -3.50
C LYS A 154 4.25 26.35 -5.03
N ARG A 155 5.10 27.18 -5.64
CA ARG A 155 5.20 27.28 -7.10
C ARG A 155 5.74 25.98 -7.70
N TYR A 156 6.79 25.42 -7.10
CA TYR A 156 7.32 24.12 -7.52
C TYR A 156 6.28 23.02 -7.41
N VAL A 157 5.54 22.98 -6.29
CA VAL A 157 4.46 21.98 -6.08
C VAL A 157 3.38 22.14 -7.14
N ASN A 158 2.97 23.37 -7.48
CA ASN A 158 1.99 23.62 -8.53
C ASN A 158 2.49 23.11 -9.90
N ASP A 159 3.73 23.40 -10.28
CA ASP A 159 4.32 22.94 -11.54
C ASP A 159 4.43 21.42 -11.60
N SER A 160 4.78 20.77 -10.48
CA SER A 160 4.84 19.32 -10.31
C SER A 160 3.46 18.67 -10.48
N VAL A 161 2.43 19.24 -9.89
CA VAL A 161 1.04 18.76 -10.00
C VAL A 161 0.51 18.88 -11.43
N LEU A 162 0.77 20.00 -12.11
CA LEU A 162 0.39 20.17 -13.51
C LEU A 162 1.10 19.15 -14.42
N ARG A 163 2.35 18.83 -14.12
CA ARG A 163 3.11 17.76 -14.82
C ARG A 163 2.51 16.40 -14.53
N THR A 164 2.22 16.09 -13.29
CA THR A 164 1.56 14.84 -12.87
C THR A 164 0.22 14.64 -13.58
N THR A 165 -0.58 15.71 -13.75
CA THR A 165 -1.84 15.64 -14.51
C THR A 165 -1.60 15.27 -15.98
N ARG A 166 -0.59 15.86 -16.62
CA ARG A 166 -0.24 15.52 -18.01
C ARG A 166 0.30 14.10 -18.13
N TRP A 167 1.13 13.68 -17.18
CA TRP A 167 1.63 12.32 -17.08
C TRP A 167 0.52 11.28 -16.89
N LEU A 168 -0.49 11.59 -16.06
CA LEU A 168 -1.64 10.70 -15.87
C LEU A 168 -2.41 10.48 -17.18
N LYS A 169 -2.61 11.54 -17.99
CA LYS A 169 -3.25 11.41 -19.31
C LYS A 169 -2.45 10.49 -20.24
N ARG A 170 -1.12 10.63 -20.24
CA ARG A 170 -0.20 9.75 -21.00
C ARG A 170 -0.26 8.32 -20.49
N CYS A 171 -0.24 8.10 -19.16
CA CYS A 171 -0.43 6.79 -18.54
C CYS A 171 -1.73 6.13 -19.01
N LYS A 172 -2.85 6.87 -19.00
CA LYS A 172 -4.14 6.34 -19.43
C LYS A 172 -4.11 5.93 -20.89
N THR A 173 -3.60 6.78 -21.77
CA THR A 173 -3.48 6.48 -23.21
C THR A 173 -2.62 5.24 -23.44
N GLU A 174 -1.48 5.13 -22.77
CA GLU A 174 -0.58 3.99 -22.91
C GLU A 174 -1.17 2.70 -22.33
N MET A 175 -1.86 2.79 -21.19
CA MET A 175 -2.57 1.65 -20.61
C MET A 175 -3.64 1.11 -21.57
N ASP A 176 -4.46 1.99 -22.14
CA ASP A 176 -5.50 1.60 -23.11
C ASP A 176 -4.87 0.90 -24.34
N ARG A 177 -3.75 1.44 -24.83
CA ARG A 177 -2.98 0.84 -25.94
C ARG A 177 -2.44 -0.54 -25.55
N LEU A 178 -1.76 -0.66 -24.39
CA LEU A 178 -1.18 -1.92 -23.94
C LEU A 178 -2.24 -2.99 -23.72
N ASN A 179 -3.37 -2.65 -23.12
CA ASN A 179 -4.47 -3.58 -22.89
C ASN A 179 -5.11 -4.10 -24.19
N SER A 180 -4.92 -3.39 -25.33
CA SER A 180 -5.40 -3.83 -26.65
C SER A 180 -4.48 -4.78 -27.39
N LEU A 181 -3.21 -4.95 -26.95
CA LEU A 181 -2.23 -5.79 -27.63
C LEU A 181 -2.52 -7.29 -27.41
N GLU A 182 -2.21 -8.11 -28.42
CA GLU A 182 -2.42 -9.57 -28.33
C GLU A 182 -1.53 -10.23 -27.27
N ASP A 183 -0.28 -9.78 -27.14
CA ASP A 183 0.75 -10.33 -26.26
C ASP A 183 0.69 -9.80 -24.82
N THR A 184 -0.29 -8.96 -24.49
CA THR A 184 -0.53 -8.50 -23.11
C THR A 184 -1.14 -9.61 -22.29
N ILE A 185 -0.49 -9.92 -21.13
CA ILE A 185 -0.90 -11.00 -20.24
C ILE A 185 -2.22 -10.64 -19.55
N ASN A 186 -2.30 -9.45 -18.92
CA ASN A 186 -3.51 -8.96 -18.29
C ASN A 186 -4.12 -7.79 -19.09
N LYS A 187 -5.08 -8.07 -19.95
CA LYS A 187 -5.78 -7.07 -20.77
C LYS A 187 -6.82 -6.25 -20.00
N GLU A 188 -7.10 -6.62 -18.76
CA GLU A 188 -8.04 -5.93 -17.86
C GLU A 188 -7.31 -5.21 -16.72
N GLN A 189 -6.02 -4.88 -16.91
CA GLN A 189 -5.26 -4.14 -15.91
C GLN A 189 -5.90 -2.77 -15.66
N ILE A 190 -6.07 -2.44 -14.36
CA ILE A 190 -6.80 -1.26 -13.89
C ILE A 190 -5.82 -0.14 -13.58
N LEU A 191 -6.08 1.09 -14.04
CA LEU A 191 -5.28 2.27 -13.71
C LEU A 191 -5.90 3.06 -12.55
N PHE A 192 -5.10 3.35 -11.52
CA PHE A 192 -5.42 4.32 -10.48
C PHE A 192 -4.63 5.61 -10.69
N GLY A 193 -5.33 6.76 -10.61
CA GLY A 193 -4.71 8.09 -10.61
C GLY A 193 -4.24 8.49 -9.23
N ILE A 194 -3.24 9.39 -9.14
CA ILE A 194 -2.67 9.84 -7.87
C ILE A 194 -2.88 11.34 -7.71
N ASN A 195 -3.58 11.76 -6.65
CA ASN A 195 -3.66 13.15 -6.22
C ASN A 195 -2.36 13.55 -5.50
N GLN A 196 -1.73 14.60 -5.97
CA GLN A 196 -0.52 15.22 -5.40
C GLN A 196 -0.79 16.69 -5.03
N GLY A 197 0.13 17.34 -4.31
CA GLY A 197 0.01 18.76 -3.94
C GLY A 197 0.65 19.11 -2.59
N ALA A 198 1.52 18.23 -2.05
CA ALA A 198 2.15 18.38 -0.74
C ALA A 198 1.09 18.69 0.35
N ILE A 199 1.29 19.74 1.16
CA ILE A 199 0.35 20.21 2.20
C ILE A 199 -0.58 21.34 1.72
N TYR A 200 -0.52 21.73 0.44
CA TYR A 200 -1.29 22.87 -0.09
C TYR A 200 -2.69 22.42 -0.52
N LYS A 201 -3.68 22.68 0.34
CA LYS A 201 -5.09 22.23 0.16
C LYS A 201 -5.69 22.73 -1.15
N ASP A 202 -5.45 23.99 -1.53
CA ASP A 202 -5.94 24.58 -2.78
C ASP A 202 -5.41 23.84 -4.03
N ILE A 203 -4.10 23.54 -4.07
CA ILE A 203 -3.50 22.79 -5.18
C ILE A 203 -4.07 21.38 -5.23
N ARG A 204 -4.22 20.72 -4.09
CA ARG A 204 -4.77 19.35 -4.01
C ARG A 204 -6.22 19.29 -4.48
N ILE A 205 -7.04 20.27 -4.11
CA ILE A 205 -8.44 20.32 -4.54
C ILE A 205 -8.54 20.47 -6.06
N GLU A 206 -7.78 21.40 -6.64
CA GLU A 206 -7.78 21.59 -8.09
C GLU A 206 -7.24 20.34 -8.82
N HIS A 207 -6.22 19.71 -8.27
CA HIS A 207 -5.72 18.45 -8.83
C HIS A 207 -6.73 17.29 -8.70
N ALA A 208 -7.45 17.19 -7.58
CA ALA A 208 -8.49 16.18 -7.41
C ALA A 208 -9.59 16.31 -8.46
N LYS A 209 -10.06 17.53 -8.73
CA LYS A 209 -11.02 17.82 -9.80
C LYS A 209 -10.45 17.38 -11.17
N ALA A 210 -9.22 17.80 -11.48
CA ALA A 210 -8.59 17.52 -12.78
C ALA A 210 -8.38 16.02 -13.06
N ILE A 211 -8.05 15.22 -12.04
CA ILE A 211 -7.90 13.78 -12.22
C ILE A 211 -9.24 13.03 -12.21
N SER A 212 -10.25 13.55 -11.49
CA SER A 212 -11.61 12.98 -11.46
C SER A 212 -12.28 13.03 -12.83
N ASP A 213 -12.03 14.08 -13.63
CA ASP A 213 -12.54 14.22 -14.99
C ASP A 213 -12.07 13.13 -15.96
N LEU A 214 -11.05 12.35 -15.59
CA LEU A 214 -10.53 11.26 -16.43
C LEU A 214 -11.29 9.92 -16.27
N ASP A 215 -12.28 9.86 -15.38
CA ASP A 215 -13.11 8.68 -15.08
C ASP A 215 -12.30 7.37 -14.93
N LEU A 216 -11.35 7.38 -14.02
CA LEU A 216 -10.54 6.21 -13.71
C LEU A 216 -11.30 5.22 -12.81
N LYS A 217 -10.76 4.02 -12.67
CA LYS A 217 -11.37 2.97 -11.83
C LYS A 217 -11.07 3.11 -10.34
N GLY A 218 -10.13 3.98 -9.97
CA GLY A 218 -9.79 4.31 -8.59
C GLY A 218 -8.82 5.47 -8.52
N TYR A 219 -8.71 6.05 -7.33
CA TYR A 219 -7.91 7.24 -7.07
C TYR A 219 -7.10 7.06 -5.80
N ALA A 220 -5.88 7.59 -5.81
CA ALA A 220 -5.02 7.59 -4.63
C ALA A 220 -4.72 9.01 -4.16
N ILE A 221 -4.45 9.15 -2.88
CA ILE A 221 -3.87 10.34 -2.25
C ILE A 221 -2.41 10.00 -1.94
N GLY A 222 -1.50 10.58 -2.70
CA GLY A 222 -0.06 10.39 -2.55
C GLY A 222 0.63 11.58 -1.89
N GLY A 223 1.94 11.44 -1.60
CA GLY A 223 2.77 12.52 -1.06
C GLY A 223 2.38 12.98 0.34
N LEU A 224 1.83 12.07 1.15
CA LEU A 224 1.60 12.23 2.59
C LEU A 224 2.44 11.22 3.37
N ALA A 225 2.55 11.37 4.69
CA ALA A 225 3.47 10.63 5.57
C ALA A 225 4.96 10.76 5.14
N VAL A 226 5.34 11.94 4.64
CA VAL A 226 6.69 12.25 4.15
C VAL A 226 7.33 13.45 4.90
N GLY A 227 6.82 13.75 6.12
CA GLY A 227 7.38 14.78 7.00
C GLY A 227 6.40 15.77 7.62
N GLU A 228 5.13 15.76 7.22
CA GLU A 228 4.05 16.52 7.86
C GLU A 228 3.57 15.84 9.15
N SER A 229 2.83 16.58 10.00
CA SER A 229 2.18 16.03 11.18
C SER A 229 0.97 15.16 10.81
N HIS A 230 0.51 14.32 11.74
CA HIS A 230 -0.70 13.51 11.54
C HIS A 230 -1.93 14.41 11.33
N GLU A 231 -2.04 15.51 12.07
CA GLU A 231 -3.14 16.48 11.95
C GLU A 231 -3.15 17.10 10.54
N GLN A 232 -1.99 17.55 10.05
CA GLN A 232 -1.87 18.08 8.68
C GLN A 232 -2.24 17.05 7.62
N MET A 233 -1.86 15.78 7.83
CA MET A 233 -2.26 14.69 6.95
C MET A 233 -3.79 14.52 6.93
N TYR A 234 -4.44 14.47 8.11
CA TYR A 234 -5.89 14.30 8.20
C TYR A 234 -6.66 15.47 7.60
N GLU A 235 -6.25 16.70 7.91
CA GLU A 235 -6.83 17.91 7.30
C GLU A 235 -6.67 17.94 5.77
N THR A 236 -5.57 17.38 5.26
CA THR A 236 -5.33 17.29 3.81
C THR A 236 -6.27 16.27 3.18
N ILE A 237 -6.50 15.11 3.82
CA ILE A 237 -7.46 14.11 3.35
C ILE A 237 -8.87 14.70 3.34
N GLU A 238 -9.29 15.36 4.42
CA GLU A 238 -10.60 16.02 4.53
C GLU A 238 -10.82 17.07 3.44
N ALA A 239 -9.79 17.85 3.12
CA ALA A 239 -9.86 18.86 2.05
C ALA A 239 -10.07 18.27 0.65
N VAL A 240 -9.65 17.02 0.41
CA VAL A 240 -9.60 16.40 -0.93
C VAL A 240 -10.73 15.40 -1.14
N ILE A 241 -11.14 14.69 -0.09
CA ILE A 241 -12.00 13.52 -0.23
C ILE A 241 -13.35 13.81 -0.91
N ASP A 242 -13.88 15.03 -0.76
CA ASP A 242 -15.15 15.44 -1.38
C ASP A 242 -15.04 15.70 -2.88
N TYR A 243 -13.83 15.90 -3.40
CA TYR A 243 -13.57 16.15 -4.82
C TYR A 243 -13.14 14.88 -5.58
N LEU A 244 -12.97 13.75 -4.89
CA LEU A 244 -12.77 12.45 -5.52
C LEU A 244 -14.11 11.71 -5.69
N PRO A 245 -14.28 10.90 -6.76
CA PRO A 245 -15.51 10.18 -7.02
C PRO A 245 -15.89 9.23 -5.87
N LYS A 246 -17.10 9.39 -5.33
CA LYS A 246 -17.60 8.63 -4.17
C LYS A 246 -17.98 7.18 -4.48
N ASP A 247 -18.15 6.86 -5.75
CA ASP A 247 -18.46 5.53 -6.29
C ASP A 247 -17.22 4.77 -6.79
N LYS A 248 -16.05 5.28 -6.48
CA LYS A 248 -14.75 4.66 -6.78
C LYS A 248 -13.95 4.45 -5.49
N PRO A 249 -13.03 3.47 -5.47
CA PRO A 249 -12.14 3.29 -4.32
C PRO A 249 -11.12 4.41 -4.19
N THR A 250 -10.83 4.79 -2.94
CA THR A 250 -9.79 5.77 -2.59
C THR A 250 -8.66 5.10 -1.82
N TYR A 251 -7.43 5.30 -2.27
CA TYR A 251 -6.23 4.72 -1.69
C TYR A 251 -5.34 5.78 -1.05
N LEU A 252 -4.99 5.63 0.22
CA LEU A 252 -4.01 6.47 0.93
C LEU A 252 -2.65 5.78 0.94
N MET A 253 -1.71 6.31 0.16
CA MET A 253 -0.43 5.67 -0.12
C MET A 253 0.57 5.78 1.04
N GLY A 254 1.20 4.67 1.41
CA GLY A 254 2.32 4.62 2.34
C GLY A 254 1.96 4.85 3.81
N VAL A 255 0.69 4.89 4.17
CA VAL A 255 0.18 5.14 5.51
C VAL A 255 -0.30 3.85 6.16
N GLY A 256 0.25 3.51 7.35
CA GLY A 256 -0.04 2.19 7.91
C GLY A 256 0.28 2.01 9.39
N THR A 257 0.20 3.03 10.25
CA THR A 257 0.02 2.74 11.68
C THR A 257 -1.43 2.36 11.94
N PRO A 258 -1.75 1.48 12.91
CA PRO A 258 -3.14 1.13 13.22
C PRO A 258 -4.03 2.37 13.45
N ALA A 259 -3.53 3.37 14.18
CA ALA A 259 -4.25 4.62 14.43
C ALA A 259 -4.54 5.39 13.11
N ASN A 260 -3.54 5.55 12.24
CA ASN A 260 -3.72 6.27 10.98
C ASN A 260 -4.68 5.53 10.02
N ILE A 261 -4.71 4.18 10.07
CA ILE A 261 -5.69 3.40 9.29
C ILE A 261 -7.10 3.69 9.78
N LEU A 262 -7.36 3.63 11.10
CA LEU A 262 -8.66 3.93 11.68
C LEU A 262 -9.13 5.36 11.34
N GLU A 263 -8.25 6.35 11.46
CA GLU A 263 -8.50 7.74 11.09
C GLU A 263 -8.73 7.92 9.58
N GLY A 264 -7.98 7.19 8.75
CA GLY A 264 -8.16 7.21 7.30
C GLY A 264 -9.50 6.61 6.86
N VAL A 265 -9.90 5.48 7.46
CA VAL A 265 -11.19 4.84 7.18
C VAL A 265 -12.36 5.77 7.53
N GLU A 266 -12.30 6.43 8.69
CA GLU A 266 -13.32 7.43 9.09
C GLU A 266 -13.48 8.54 8.05
N ARG A 267 -12.40 8.88 7.34
CA ARG A 267 -12.36 9.90 6.28
C ARG A 267 -12.62 9.36 4.88
N GLY A 268 -13.01 8.08 4.76
CA GLY A 268 -13.46 7.49 3.50
C GLY A 268 -12.37 6.80 2.67
N ILE A 269 -11.24 6.48 3.26
CA ILE A 269 -10.17 5.72 2.59
C ILE A 269 -10.49 4.23 2.57
N ASP A 270 -10.22 3.59 1.43
CA ASP A 270 -10.52 2.17 1.18
C ASP A 270 -9.28 1.28 1.16
N PHE A 271 -8.16 1.78 0.63
CA PHE A 271 -6.92 1.03 0.47
C PHE A 271 -5.79 1.68 1.24
N PHE A 272 -4.98 0.84 1.88
CA PHE A 272 -3.79 1.25 2.63
C PHE A 272 -2.64 0.33 2.31
N ASP A 273 -1.42 0.85 2.35
CA ASP A 273 -0.19 0.07 2.35
C ASP A 273 0.84 0.69 3.29
N CYS A 274 1.69 -0.11 3.85
CA CYS A 274 2.91 0.35 4.50
C CYS A 274 3.85 -0.83 4.75
N VAL A 275 5.16 -0.59 4.66
CA VAL A 275 6.16 -1.57 5.10
C VAL A 275 6.26 -1.69 6.63
N TYR A 276 5.53 -0.86 7.36
CA TYR A 276 5.62 -0.72 8.81
C TYR A 276 5.41 -2.02 9.59
N PRO A 277 4.36 -2.84 9.33
CA PRO A 277 4.17 -4.11 10.06
C PRO A 277 5.31 -5.10 9.82
N SER A 278 5.75 -5.29 8.59
CA SER A 278 6.85 -6.21 8.28
C SER A 278 8.20 -5.68 8.74
N ARG A 279 8.44 -4.36 8.64
CA ARG A 279 9.67 -3.72 9.16
C ARG A 279 9.76 -3.87 10.68
N ASN A 280 8.71 -3.54 11.42
CA ASN A 280 8.66 -3.70 12.87
C ASN A 280 8.84 -5.17 13.29
N GLY A 281 8.15 -6.11 12.63
CA GLY A 281 8.28 -7.54 12.91
C GLY A 281 9.72 -8.02 12.77
N ARG A 282 10.43 -7.63 11.71
CA ARG A 282 11.84 -7.98 11.53
C ARG A 282 12.76 -7.46 12.64
N HIS A 283 12.34 -6.42 13.37
CA HIS A 283 13.06 -5.84 14.51
C HIS A 283 12.45 -6.25 15.85
N GLY A 284 11.64 -7.33 15.88
CA GLY A 284 11.06 -7.88 17.11
C GLY A 284 9.97 -7.02 17.74
N HIS A 285 9.48 -5.99 17.02
CA HIS A 285 8.32 -5.21 17.46
C HIS A 285 7.03 -5.79 16.90
N VAL A 286 6.10 -6.15 17.78
CA VAL A 286 4.83 -6.77 17.42
C VAL A 286 3.64 -5.96 17.96
N TYR A 287 2.52 -6.00 17.22
CA TYR A 287 1.28 -5.32 17.58
C TYR A 287 0.34 -6.27 18.29
N THR A 288 -0.30 -5.82 19.33
CA THR A 288 -1.31 -6.59 20.08
C THR A 288 -2.53 -5.72 20.39
N ASN A 289 -3.60 -6.33 20.87
CA ASN A 289 -4.75 -5.61 21.44
C ASN A 289 -4.45 -4.98 22.83
N HIS A 290 -3.20 -5.04 23.29
CA HIS A 290 -2.72 -4.44 24.54
C HIS A 290 -1.50 -3.54 24.31
N GLY A 291 -1.41 -2.96 23.12
CA GLY A 291 -0.29 -2.12 22.72
C GLY A 291 0.82 -2.87 21.97
N LYS A 292 1.92 -2.17 21.75
CA LYS A 292 3.08 -2.66 20.99
C LYS A 292 4.11 -3.28 21.94
N LEU A 293 4.56 -4.50 21.65
CA LEU A 293 5.60 -5.18 22.41
C LEU A 293 6.94 -5.14 21.66
N ASN A 294 8.04 -5.05 22.43
CA ASN A 294 9.38 -5.31 21.90
C ASN A 294 9.89 -6.64 22.49
N LEU A 295 9.86 -7.70 21.69
CA LEU A 295 10.23 -9.05 22.13
C LEU A 295 11.72 -9.23 22.46
N PHE A 296 12.58 -8.24 22.22
CA PHE A 296 13.95 -8.23 22.71
C PHE A 296 14.06 -7.95 24.21
N ASN A 297 13.01 -7.41 24.84
CA ASN A 297 13.03 -7.06 26.27
C ASN A 297 13.26 -8.28 27.16
N ALA A 298 13.98 -8.08 28.26
CA ALA A 298 14.36 -9.16 29.18
C ALA A 298 13.15 -9.83 29.85
N GLN A 299 12.08 -9.08 30.10
CA GLN A 299 10.86 -9.58 30.72
C GLN A 299 10.25 -10.81 30.01
N TYR A 300 10.48 -10.95 28.69
CA TYR A 300 9.95 -12.07 27.89
C TYR A 300 10.87 -13.31 27.89
N GLU A 301 11.97 -13.33 28.64
CA GLU A 301 12.93 -14.44 28.64
C GLU A 301 12.34 -15.76 29.12
N LYS A 302 11.43 -15.68 30.08
CA LYS A 302 10.74 -16.84 30.66
C LYS A 302 9.24 -16.82 30.42
N ASP A 303 8.77 -15.93 29.53
CA ASP A 303 7.35 -15.72 29.28
C ASP A 303 6.83 -16.79 28.30
N MET A 304 6.07 -17.74 28.81
CA MET A 304 5.45 -18.81 28.03
C MET A 304 4.13 -18.41 27.37
N ALA A 305 3.64 -17.21 27.59
CA ALA A 305 2.44 -16.70 26.91
C ALA A 305 2.68 -16.48 25.41
N PRO A 306 1.64 -16.55 24.57
CA PRO A 306 1.72 -16.16 23.17
C PRO A 306 1.98 -14.63 23.02
N ILE A 307 2.27 -14.16 21.80
CA ILE A 307 2.41 -12.72 21.53
C ILE A 307 1.17 -11.95 22.00
N ASP A 308 -0.01 -12.46 21.66
CA ASP A 308 -1.31 -11.90 22.07
C ASP A 308 -2.28 -13.06 22.32
N GLU A 309 -2.83 -13.14 23.52
CA GLU A 309 -3.75 -14.22 23.95
C GLU A 309 -5.09 -14.16 23.22
N THR A 310 -5.47 -12.99 22.72
CA THR A 310 -6.71 -12.81 21.94
C THR A 310 -6.53 -13.08 20.45
N CYS A 311 -5.29 -13.27 20.00
CA CYS A 311 -4.96 -13.44 18.59
C CYS A 311 -5.08 -14.90 18.15
N SER A 312 -5.80 -15.13 17.06
CA SER A 312 -6.02 -16.47 16.48
C SER A 312 -4.97 -16.89 15.43
N CYS A 313 -3.91 -16.11 15.20
CA CYS A 313 -2.90 -16.45 14.19
C CYS A 313 -2.14 -17.73 14.56
N LYS A 314 -1.60 -18.40 13.54
CA LYS A 314 -0.79 -19.63 13.71
C LYS A 314 0.38 -19.42 14.69
N VAL A 315 0.98 -18.23 14.71
CA VAL A 315 2.12 -17.92 15.60
C VAL A 315 1.67 -17.93 17.04
N CYS A 316 0.60 -17.20 17.40
CA CYS A 316 0.09 -17.16 18.76
C CYS A 316 -0.46 -18.49 19.26
N LYS A 317 -1.01 -19.33 18.36
CA LYS A 317 -1.47 -20.68 18.71
C LYS A 317 -0.34 -21.67 18.98
N THR A 318 0.90 -21.35 18.54
CA THR A 318 1.99 -22.35 18.53
C THR A 318 3.18 -21.95 19.39
N TYR A 319 3.55 -20.67 19.42
CA TYR A 319 4.83 -20.23 19.97
C TYR A 319 4.68 -19.24 21.12
N SER A 320 5.56 -19.40 22.13
CA SER A 320 5.66 -18.48 23.26
C SER A 320 6.54 -17.25 22.94
N ARG A 321 6.33 -16.16 23.68
CA ARG A 321 7.20 -14.97 23.65
C ARG A 321 8.64 -15.34 24.00
N ALA A 322 8.88 -16.25 24.96
CA ALA A 322 10.22 -16.70 25.33
C ALA A 322 10.94 -17.36 24.16
N TYR A 323 10.27 -18.26 23.43
CA TYR A 323 10.88 -18.93 22.27
C TYR A 323 11.18 -17.94 21.13
N ILE A 324 10.23 -17.07 20.80
CA ILE A 324 10.44 -16.06 19.75
C ILE A 324 11.58 -15.11 20.14
N ARG A 325 11.64 -14.66 21.40
CA ARG A 325 12.76 -13.87 21.91
C ARG A 325 14.10 -14.58 21.76
N HIS A 326 14.18 -15.87 22.12
CA HIS A 326 15.37 -16.68 21.94
C HIS A 326 15.82 -16.67 20.46
N LEU A 327 14.92 -16.93 19.52
CA LEU A 327 15.23 -16.91 18.09
C LEU A 327 15.76 -15.55 17.62
N LEU A 328 15.10 -14.45 18.05
CA LEU A 328 15.55 -13.10 17.73
C LEU A 328 16.94 -12.79 18.28
N LYS A 329 17.23 -13.19 19.52
CA LYS A 329 18.57 -13.04 20.16
C LYS A 329 19.64 -13.89 19.46
N ALA A 330 19.28 -15.08 19.03
CA ALA A 330 20.14 -15.98 18.27
C ALA A 330 20.29 -15.55 16.79
N LYS A 331 19.57 -14.50 16.35
CA LYS A 331 19.53 -14.02 14.97
C LYS A 331 19.02 -15.07 13.97
N GLU A 332 18.18 -15.97 14.44
CA GLU A 332 17.51 -16.97 13.59
C GLU A 332 16.43 -16.30 12.75
N MET A 333 16.42 -16.57 11.44
CA MET A 333 15.44 -16.00 10.51
C MET A 333 14.01 -16.35 10.89
N LEU A 334 13.79 -17.50 11.52
CA LEU A 334 12.47 -17.92 11.99
C LEU A 334 11.87 -16.91 12.98
N GLY A 335 12.68 -16.32 13.88
CA GLY A 335 12.21 -15.32 14.83
C GLY A 335 11.62 -14.09 14.12
N MET A 336 12.31 -13.57 13.10
CA MET A 336 11.80 -12.46 12.28
C MET A 336 10.54 -12.86 11.51
N ARG A 337 10.51 -14.04 10.88
CA ARG A 337 9.36 -14.55 10.15
C ARG A 337 8.11 -14.63 11.03
N LEU A 338 8.23 -15.21 12.22
CA LEU A 338 7.10 -15.32 13.16
C LEU A 338 6.55 -13.95 13.57
N CYS A 339 7.42 -12.98 13.89
CA CYS A 339 6.98 -11.62 14.20
C CYS A 339 6.28 -10.93 13.01
N VAL A 340 6.81 -11.10 11.79
CA VAL A 340 6.21 -10.53 10.58
C VAL A 340 4.84 -11.17 10.31
N MET A 341 4.74 -12.49 10.37
CA MET A 341 3.47 -13.20 10.19
C MET A 341 2.40 -12.73 11.19
N HIS A 342 2.77 -12.63 12.47
CA HIS A 342 1.85 -12.13 13.50
C HIS A 342 1.37 -10.70 13.17
N ASN A 343 2.28 -9.79 12.83
CA ASN A 343 1.92 -8.40 12.53
C ASN A 343 1.00 -8.28 11.30
N LEU A 344 1.27 -9.04 10.23
CA LEU A 344 0.43 -9.01 9.03
C LEU A 344 -0.97 -9.58 9.33
N TYR A 345 -1.04 -10.66 10.11
CA TYR A 345 -2.32 -11.21 10.56
C TYR A 345 -3.11 -10.19 11.41
N PHE A 346 -2.44 -9.51 12.34
CA PHE A 346 -3.05 -8.46 13.16
C PHE A 346 -3.67 -7.35 12.28
N TYR A 347 -2.92 -6.87 11.27
CA TYR A 347 -3.41 -5.84 10.37
C TYR A 347 -4.60 -6.32 9.53
N ASN A 348 -4.49 -7.49 8.92
CA ASN A 348 -5.56 -8.03 8.08
C ASN A 348 -6.84 -8.32 8.90
N THR A 349 -6.69 -8.84 10.13
CA THR A 349 -7.83 -9.05 11.04
C THR A 349 -8.46 -7.72 11.48
N MET A 350 -7.64 -6.71 11.79
CA MET A 350 -8.16 -5.37 12.10
C MET A 350 -9.00 -4.81 10.94
N MET A 351 -8.59 -5.04 9.68
CA MET A 351 -9.38 -4.62 8.53
C MET A 351 -10.69 -5.40 8.41
N GLU A 352 -10.73 -6.69 8.75
CA GLU A 352 -11.99 -7.45 8.85
C GLU A 352 -12.91 -6.84 9.91
N GLU A 353 -12.40 -6.62 11.12
CA GLU A 353 -13.15 -6.01 12.23
C GLU A 353 -13.71 -4.63 11.84
N ILE A 354 -12.92 -3.80 11.12
CA ILE A 354 -13.37 -2.50 10.61
C ILE A 354 -14.56 -2.67 9.64
N ARG A 355 -14.48 -3.60 8.68
CA ARG A 355 -15.58 -3.85 7.73
C ARG A 355 -16.84 -4.31 8.45
N ASP A 356 -16.71 -5.20 9.42
CA ASP A 356 -17.83 -5.71 10.21
C ASP A 356 -18.45 -4.59 11.07
N ALA A 357 -17.64 -3.73 11.66
CA ALA A 357 -18.11 -2.57 12.42
C ALA A 357 -18.87 -1.57 11.54
N ILE A 358 -18.39 -1.29 10.31
CA ILE A 358 -19.11 -0.43 9.36
C ILE A 358 -20.44 -1.07 8.95
N ARG A 359 -20.45 -2.37 8.63
CA ARG A 359 -21.66 -3.12 8.25
C ARG A 359 -22.69 -3.16 9.39
N GLY A 360 -22.19 -3.23 10.63
CA GLY A 360 -23.02 -3.23 11.84
C GLY A 360 -23.46 -1.86 12.33
N GLY A 361 -22.94 -0.75 11.76
CA GLY A 361 -23.28 0.62 12.16
C GLY A 361 -22.68 1.03 13.52
N TYR A 362 -21.54 0.45 13.93
CA TYR A 362 -20.86 0.77 15.19
C TYR A 362 -19.37 1.09 15.03
N PHE A 363 -18.96 1.50 13.81
CA PHE A 363 -17.53 1.77 13.51
C PHE A 363 -16.92 2.84 14.42
N LYS A 364 -17.67 3.89 14.75
CA LYS A 364 -17.17 4.94 15.64
C LYS A 364 -16.80 4.39 17.02
N ALA A 365 -17.67 3.59 17.62
CA ALA A 365 -17.42 2.96 18.92
C ALA A 365 -16.25 1.95 18.85
N TYR A 366 -16.20 1.16 17.76
CA TYR A 366 -15.09 0.25 17.50
C TYR A 366 -13.75 1.00 17.39
N LYS A 367 -13.71 2.10 16.63
CA LYS A 367 -12.52 2.95 16.46
C LYS A 367 -12.00 3.45 17.80
N GLU A 368 -12.90 4.02 18.65
CA GLU A 368 -12.54 4.54 19.97
C GLU A 368 -11.94 3.47 20.88
N ASP A 369 -12.54 2.28 20.92
CA ASP A 369 -12.05 1.13 21.69
C ASP A 369 -10.70 0.62 21.14
N LYS A 370 -10.60 0.45 19.82
CA LYS A 370 -9.40 -0.06 19.17
C LYS A 370 -8.21 0.88 19.33
N LEU A 371 -8.43 2.20 19.26
CA LEU A 371 -7.38 3.21 19.50
C LEU A 371 -6.80 3.07 20.91
N LYS A 372 -7.63 2.93 21.95
CA LYS A 372 -7.16 2.69 23.33
C LYS A 372 -6.30 1.42 23.39
N LYS A 373 -6.79 0.34 22.83
CA LYS A 373 -6.08 -0.97 22.80
C LYS A 373 -4.72 -0.90 22.14
N VAL A 374 -4.63 -0.32 20.94
CA VAL A 374 -3.34 -0.24 20.20
C VAL A 374 -2.34 0.73 20.82
N ASN A 375 -2.82 1.69 21.61
CA ASN A 375 -1.99 2.61 22.39
C ASN A 375 -1.59 2.03 23.76
N GLY A 376 -2.17 0.92 24.19
CA GLY A 376 -1.91 0.33 25.49
C GLY A 376 -2.55 1.09 26.65
N GLU A 377 -3.66 1.76 26.41
CA GLU A 377 -4.42 2.58 27.37
C GLU A 377 -5.56 1.78 28.04
N THR A 378 -5.41 0.47 28.20
CA THR A 378 -6.42 -0.42 28.83
C THR A 378 -6.19 -0.60 30.31
#